data_a9b133627cc8e77378b4aad0ee96a757
#
_entry.id   a9b133627cc8e77378b4aad0ee96a757
#
_cell.length_a   1.000
_cell.length_b   1.000
_cell.length_c   1.000
_cell.angle_alpha   90.00
_cell.angle_beta   90.00
_cell.angle_gamma   90.00
#
_symmetry.space_group_name_H-M   'P 1'
#
loop_
_entity.id
_entity.type
_entity.pdbx_description
1 polymer ?
#
loop_
_entity_poly.entity_id
_entity_poly.type
_entity_poly.pdbx_seq_one_letter_code
_entity_poly.pdbx_strand_id
1 'polypeptide(L)'
;LESAIGAACHGAHARHMVEHQIKRLGRDYKIDMGMNVATEAPIYRTIMGKKPETLGDLEEGMEYAEREVQNVLSSVHAGQESSSKDFESKALHIGMIDNLVKEIGDIAQIVGYGFPRGDPDAPLVEIGAGTVDARKPVILMIGHNVATGAEVVTYAEAFNKLDSIEVAGICCTAHDLARRSSKAKIIGPMSEQVRFIRSGIADVMVIDEQCVRTDLLEEAKKVKAAVIATNDKVASGLPNRSNDSVDSIVEDLVSGRIPGVMILRPEKAGEVAVKVAERLAPLREEIKALPNEEGLRKEASRCTLCEDCQRACPV
;
A
#
# COMPACT_ATOMS: atom_id res chain seq x y z
N LEU A 1 -19.52 17.86 0.03
CA LEU A 1 -18.68 17.62 -1.16
C LEU A 1 -17.42 16.81 -0.80
N GLU A 2 -16.64 17.21 0.21
CA GLU A 2 -15.42 16.49 0.62
C GLU A 2 -15.68 15.02 0.96
N SER A 3 -16.74 14.73 1.71
CA SER A 3 -17.14 13.36 2.03
C SER A 3 -17.50 12.54 0.78
N ALA A 4 -18.15 13.17 -0.20
CA ALA A 4 -18.49 12.50 -1.46
C ALA A 4 -17.26 12.22 -2.32
N ILE A 5 -16.29 13.15 -2.34
CA ILE A 5 -15.00 12.94 -2.99
C ILE A 5 -14.23 11.79 -2.30
N GLY A 6 -14.21 11.77 -0.97
CA GLY A 6 -13.61 10.68 -0.20
C GLY A 6 -14.22 9.33 -0.53
N ALA A 7 -15.55 9.23 -0.57
CA ALA A 7 -16.24 8.00 -0.96
C ALA A 7 -15.95 7.59 -2.42
N ALA A 8 -15.81 8.55 -3.33
CA ALA A 8 -15.43 8.28 -4.71
C ALA A 8 -14.00 7.70 -4.82
N CYS A 9 -13.04 8.24 -4.05
CA CYS A 9 -11.67 7.73 -4.00
C CYS A 9 -11.63 6.31 -3.44
N HIS A 10 -12.33 6.03 -2.34
CA HIS A 10 -12.44 4.67 -1.79
C HIS A 10 -13.12 3.73 -2.76
N GLY A 11 -14.17 4.22 -3.44
CA GLY A 11 -14.88 3.46 -4.46
C GLY A 11 -13.98 3.07 -5.62
N ALA A 12 -13.15 4.00 -6.12
CA ALA A 12 -12.18 3.69 -7.18
C ALA A 12 -11.19 2.61 -6.76
N HIS A 13 -10.65 2.70 -5.52
CA HIS A 13 -9.77 1.67 -4.98
C HIS A 13 -10.47 0.31 -4.88
N ALA A 14 -11.65 0.26 -4.26
CA ALA A 14 -12.42 -0.97 -4.12
C ALA A 14 -12.76 -1.60 -5.48
N ARG A 15 -13.14 -0.76 -6.47
CA ARG A 15 -13.38 -1.22 -7.85
C ARG A 15 -12.16 -1.93 -8.43
N HIS A 16 -10.97 -1.33 -8.32
CA HIS A 16 -9.75 -1.95 -8.79
C HIS A 16 -9.46 -3.28 -8.10
N MET A 17 -9.69 -3.37 -6.79
CA MET A 17 -9.49 -4.62 -6.06
C MET A 17 -10.45 -5.71 -6.54
N VAL A 18 -11.73 -5.40 -6.69
CA VAL A 18 -12.74 -6.37 -7.18
C VAL A 18 -12.41 -6.82 -8.61
N GLU A 19 -12.15 -5.89 -9.53
CA GLU A 19 -11.79 -6.21 -10.91
C GLU A 19 -10.51 -7.03 -11.01
N HIS A 20 -9.51 -6.70 -10.20
CA HIS A 20 -8.26 -7.46 -10.13
C HIS A 20 -8.51 -8.90 -9.68
N GLN A 21 -9.31 -9.12 -8.64
CA GLN A 21 -9.62 -10.46 -8.18
C GLN A 21 -10.50 -11.23 -9.18
N ILE A 22 -11.48 -10.58 -9.81
CA ILE A 22 -12.28 -11.21 -10.87
C ILE A 22 -11.40 -11.65 -12.04
N LYS A 23 -10.43 -10.84 -12.44
CA LYS A 23 -9.47 -11.19 -13.50
C LYS A 23 -8.62 -12.40 -13.14
N ARG A 24 -8.23 -12.54 -11.87
CA ARG A 24 -7.39 -13.65 -11.37
C ARG A 24 -8.16 -14.93 -11.13
N LEU A 25 -9.33 -14.83 -10.52
CA LEU A 25 -10.06 -15.96 -9.93
C LEU A 25 -11.38 -16.28 -10.65
N GLY A 26 -11.88 -15.35 -11.42
CA GLY A 26 -13.19 -15.45 -12.09
C GLY A 26 -14.33 -14.82 -11.26
N ARG A 27 -15.39 -14.40 -11.97
CA ARG A 27 -16.54 -13.73 -11.37
C ARG A 27 -17.33 -14.60 -10.40
N ASP A 28 -17.42 -15.89 -10.72
CA ASP A 28 -18.17 -16.90 -9.93
C ASP A 28 -17.36 -17.45 -8.75
N TYR A 29 -16.14 -16.91 -8.51
CA TYR A 29 -15.31 -17.35 -7.40
C TYR A 29 -16.01 -17.07 -6.07
N LYS A 30 -16.15 -18.10 -5.24
CA LYS A 30 -16.86 -18.01 -3.96
C LYS A 30 -16.06 -17.24 -2.94
N ILE A 31 -16.75 -16.40 -2.20
CA ILE A 31 -16.19 -15.67 -1.07
C ILE A 31 -15.93 -16.67 0.07
N ASP A 32 -14.66 -17.00 0.27
CA ASP A 32 -14.19 -17.82 1.38
C ASP A 32 -13.18 -16.99 2.19
N MET A 33 -13.55 -16.63 3.41
CA MET A 33 -12.68 -15.91 4.33
C MET A 33 -11.67 -16.83 5.04
N GLY A 34 -11.70 -18.12 4.73
CA GLY A 34 -10.80 -19.16 5.23
C GLY A 34 -11.16 -19.65 6.65
N MET A 35 -10.67 -20.88 6.99
CA MET A 35 -10.72 -21.45 8.35
C MET A 35 -12.06 -21.32 9.08
N ASN A 36 -13.17 -21.63 8.43
CA ASN A 36 -14.53 -21.54 9.01
C ASN A 36 -14.98 -20.12 9.41
N VAL A 37 -14.33 -19.08 8.92
CA VAL A 37 -14.80 -17.71 9.11
C VAL A 37 -15.93 -17.44 8.13
N ALA A 38 -17.13 -17.29 8.63
CA ALA A 38 -18.27 -16.87 7.82
C ALA A 38 -18.12 -15.43 7.39
N THR A 39 -18.37 -15.15 6.11
CA THR A 39 -18.46 -13.77 5.61
C THR A 39 -19.75 -13.16 6.12
N GLU A 40 -19.68 -12.22 7.03
CA GLU A 40 -20.88 -11.56 7.55
C GLU A 40 -21.32 -10.35 6.72
N ALA A 41 -20.39 -9.57 6.21
CA ALA A 41 -20.61 -8.41 5.34
C ALA A 41 -21.83 -7.55 5.79
N PRO A 42 -21.81 -7.00 7.01
CA PRO A 42 -23.00 -6.38 7.60
C PRO A 42 -23.47 -5.13 6.82
N ILE A 43 -22.55 -4.35 6.26
CA ILE A 43 -22.89 -3.15 5.51
C ILE A 43 -23.50 -3.53 4.16
N TYR A 44 -22.86 -4.46 3.44
CA TYR A 44 -23.37 -4.98 2.19
C TYR A 44 -24.79 -5.56 2.35
N ARG A 45 -24.99 -6.39 3.39
CA ARG A 45 -26.31 -6.97 3.68
C ARG A 45 -27.36 -5.92 3.99
N THR A 46 -27.00 -4.88 4.72
CA THR A 46 -27.92 -3.79 5.07
C THR A 46 -28.34 -3.00 3.84
N ILE A 47 -27.40 -2.73 2.95
CA ILE A 47 -27.64 -1.88 1.76
C ILE A 47 -28.21 -2.69 0.60
N MET A 48 -27.63 -3.85 0.30
CA MET A 48 -28.00 -4.68 -0.85
C MET A 48 -29.12 -5.68 -0.56
N GLY A 49 -29.47 -5.87 0.72
CA GLY A 49 -30.53 -6.80 1.14
C GLY A 49 -30.17 -8.29 1.01
N LYS A 50 -28.94 -8.62 0.63
CA LYS A 50 -28.44 -9.98 0.46
C LYS A 50 -27.01 -10.11 0.97
N LYS A 51 -26.59 -11.31 1.32
CA LYS A 51 -25.18 -11.62 1.64
C LYS A 51 -24.42 -11.84 0.32
N PRO A 52 -23.21 -11.28 0.16
CA PRO A 52 -22.40 -11.58 -1.01
C PRO A 52 -21.83 -13.00 -0.90
N GLU A 53 -21.95 -13.80 -1.97
CA GLU A 53 -21.46 -15.16 -2.04
C GLU A 53 -20.31 -15.34 -3.04
N THR A 54 -20.20 -14.42 -4.01
CA THR A 54 -19.21 -14.47 -5.07
C THR A 54 -18.56 -13.10 -5.30
N LEU A 55 -17.43 -13.09 -6.00
CA LEU A 55 -16.81 -11.83 -6.45
C LEU A 55 -17.75 -11.03 -7.37
N GLY A 56 -18.62 -11.69 -8.11
CA GLY A 56 -19.65 -11.03 -8.92
C GLY A 56 -20.69 -10.27 -8.08
N ASP A 57 -21.01 -10.76 -6.88
CA ASP A 57 -21.86 -10.00 -5.95
C ASP A 57 -21.16 -8.74 -5.45
N LEU A 58 -19.86 -8.80 -5.19
CA LEU A 58 -19.10 -7.61 -4.82
C LEU A 58 -19.07 -6.59 -5.95
N GLU A 59 -18.94 -7.02 -7.21
CA GLU A 59 -19.00 -6.15 -8.38
C GLU A 59 -20.38 -5.46 -8.49
N GLU A 60 -21.46 -6.19 -8.25
CA GLU A 60 -22.82 -5.62 -8.21
C GLU A 60 -22.97 -4.54 -7.13
N GLY A 61 -22.38 -4.79 -5.94
CA GLY A 61 -22.33 -3.79 -4.88
C GLY A 61 -21.54 -2.55 -5.26
N MET A 62 -20.46 -2.71 -6.02
CA MET A 62 -19.69 -1.58 -6.54
C MET A 62 -20.47 -0.77 -7.57
N GLU A 63 -21.18 -1.43 -8.48
CA GLU A 63 -22.05 -0.74 -9.45
C GLU A 63 -23.14 0.09 -8.77
N TYR A 64 -23.71 -0.44 -7.70
CA TYR A 64 -24.67 0.31 -6.87
C TYR A 64 -24.00 1.53 -6.23
N ALA A 65 -22.88 1.34 -5.56
CA ALA A 65 -22.16 2.40 -4.85
C ALA A 65 -21.76 3.55 -5.79
N GLU A 66 -21.26 3.24 -6.97
CA GLU A 66 -20.85 4.24 -7.97
C GLU A 66 -22.03 5.08 -8.45
N ARG A 67 -23.19 4.47 -8.68
CA ARG A 67 -24.42 5.21 -9.04
C ARG A 67 -24.86 6.15 -7.92
N GLU A 68 -24.79 5.68 -6.67
CA GLU A 68 -25.17 6.49 -5.53
C GLU A 68 -24.21 7.67 -5.28
N VAL A 69 -22.90 7.47 -5.46
CA VAL A 69 -21.93 8.57 -5.44
C VAL A 69 -22.25 9.61 -6.53
N GLN A 70 -22.55 9.16 -7.75
CA GLN A 70 -22.94 10.05 -8.84
C GLN A 70 -24.24 10.83 -8.51
N ASN A 71 -25.24 10.16 -7.92
CA ASN A 71 -26.47 10.78 -7.51
C ASN A 71 -26.25 11.88 -6.46
N VAL A 72 -25.43 11.60 -5.44
CA VAL A 72 -25.10 12.60 -4.41
C VAL A 72 -24.31 13.76 -5.00
N LEU A 73 -23.31 13.52 -5.83
CA LEU A 73 -22.53 14.57 -6.49
C LEU A 73 -23.40 15.43 -7.40
N SER A 74 -24.33 14.83 -8.16
CA SER A 74 -25.27 15.56 -9.00
C SER A 74 -26.22 16.42 -8.17
N SER A 75 -26.69 15.92 -7.03
CA SER A 75 -27.53 16.67 -6.10
C SER A 75 -26.82 17.88 -5.51
N VAL A 76 -25.55 17.72 -5.13
CA VAL A 76 -24.70 18.80 -4.65
C VAL A 76 -24.49 19.85 -5.74
N HIS A 77 -24.19 19.41 -6.97
CA HIS A 77 -23.98 20.30 -8.12
C HIS A 77 -25.25 21.10 -8.47
N ALA A 78 -26.40 20.47 -8.40
CA ALA A 78 -27.70 21.15 -8.69
C ALA A 78 -28.14 22.12 -7.58
N GLY A 79 -27.38 22.25 -6.47
CA GLY A 79 -27.74 23.15 -5.38
C GLY A 79 -28.97 22.74 -4.60
N GLN A 80 -29.32 21.46 -4.57
CA GLN A 80 -30.49 20.91 -3.86
C GLN A 80 -30.31 20.83 -2.34
N GLU A 81 -29.28 21.43 -1.80
CA GLU A 81 -28.99 21.50 -0.36
C GLU A 81 -29.71 22.69 0.24
N SER A 82 -31.00 22.60 0.40
CA SER A 82 -31.81 23.75 0.83
C SER A 82 -32.07 23.81 2.33
N SER A 83 -31.74 22.78 3.09
CA SER A 83 -31.95 22.72 4.54
C SER A 83 -30.94 21.87 5.27
N SER A 84 -30.78 22.11 6.59
CA SER A 84 -29.95 21.28 7.46
C SER A 84 -30.33 19.80 7.47
N LYS A 85 -31.63 19.50 7.41
CA LYS A 85 -32.11 18.11 7.34
C LYS A 85 -31.69 17.42 6.05
N ASP A 86 -31.74 18.13 4.93
CA ASP A 86 -31.32 17.63 3.63
C ASP A 86 -29.81 17.37 3.62
N PHE A 87 -29.02 18.28 4.21
CA PHE A 87 -27.60 18.11 4.37
C PHE A 87 -27.28 16.88 5.24
N GLU A 88 -27.92 16.72 6.40
CA GLU A 88 -27.71 15.57 7.28
C GLU A 88 -28.06 14.25 6.61
N SER A 89 -29.17 14.20 5.86
CA SER A 89 -29.59 13.03 5.11
C SER A 89 -28.54 12.63 4.05
N LYS A 90 -28.03 13.59 3.29
CA LYS A 90 -26.99 13.33 2.28
C LYS A 90 -25.67 12.94 2.91
N ALA A 91 -25.28 13.55 4.03
CA ALA A 91 -24.09 13.19 4.77
C ALA A 91 -24.14 11.76 5.30
N LEU A 92 -25.29 11.35 5.85
CA LEU A 92 -25.51 9.97 6.28
C LEU A 92 -25.46 9.00 5.10
N HIS A 93 -26.14 9.32 4.00
CA HIS A 93 -26.16 8.48 2.82
C HIS A 93 -24.75 8.25 2.25
N ILE A 94 -23.96 9.32 2.09
CA ILE A 94 -22.60 9.17 1.58
C ILE A 94 -21.70 8.40 2.56
N GLY A 95 -21.89 8.54 3.87
CA GLY A 95 -21.21 7.76 4.88
C GLY A 95 -21.52 6.26 4.80
N MET A 96 -22.77 5.91 4.49
CA MET A 96 -23.17 4.52 4.26
C MET A 96 -22.52 3.95 3.00
N ILE A 97 -22.45 4.73 1.92
CA ILE A 97 -21.77 4.31 0.68
C ILE A 97 -20.27 4.17 0.88
N ASP A 98 -19.62 5.09 1.59
CA ASP A 98 -18.19 5.00 1.94
C ASP A 98 -17.88 3.71 2.72
N ASN A 99 -18.73 3.35 3.69
CA ASN A 99 -18.58 2.11 4.43
C ASN A 99 -18.80 0.87 3.55
N LEU A 100 -19.77 0.91 2.63
CA LEU A 100 -20.01 -0.20 1.70
C LEU A 100 -18.80 -0.47 0.83
N VAL A 101 -18.21 0.56 0.21
CA VAL A 101 -17.05 0.37 -0.68
C VAL A 101 -15.82 -0.12 0.07
N LYS A 102 -15.62 0.33 1.30
CA LYS A 102 -14.54 -0.16 2.16
C LYS A 102 -14.72 -1.64 2.51
N GLU A 103 -15.91 -2.04 2.94
CA GLU A 103 -16.22 -3.44 3.23
C GLU A 103 -16.02 -4.33 2.00
N ILE A 104 -16.49 -3.90 0.83
CA ILE A 104 -16.30 -4.63 -0.44
C ILE A 104 -14.80 -4.76 -0.75
N GLY A 105 -14.03 -3.68 -0.65
CA GLY A 105 -12.59 -3.68 -0.93
C GLY A 105 -11.83 -4.63 0.00
N ASP A 106 -12.14 -4.62 1.29
CA ASP A 106 -11.54 -5.51 2.27
C ASP A 106 -11.87 -6.97 2.00
N ILE A 107 -13.14 -7.29 1.72
CA ILE A 107 -13.55 -8.66 1.38
C ILE A 107 -12.82 -9.14 0.13
N ALA A 108 -12.75 -8.33 -0.92
CA ALA A 108 -12.08 -8.69 -2.16
C ALA A 108 -10.58 -8.98 -1.95
N GLN A 109 -9.90 -8.19 -1.11
CA GLN A 109 -8.50 -8.40 -0.77
C GLN A 109 -8.31 -9.69 0.04
N ILE A 110 -9.12 -9.91 1.06
CA ILE A 110 -9.04 -11.11 1.91
C ILE A 110 -9.30 -12.38 1.09
N VAL A 111 -10.31 -12.38 0.23
CA VAL A 111 -10.64 -13.51 -0.65
C VAL A 111 -9.50 -13.80 -1.62
N GLY A 112 -8.90 -12.77 -2.20
CA GLY A 112 -7.84 -12.94 -3.19
C GLY A 112 -6.49 -13.34 -2.62
N TYR A 113 -6.17 -12.89 -1.40
CA TYR A 113 -4.83 -13.05 -0.81
C TYR A 113 -4.83 -13.80 0.53
N GLY A 114 -6.00 -14.14 1.04
CA GLY A 114 -6.18 -14.88 2.28
C GLY A 114 -6.23 -13.99 3.53
N PHE A 115 -6.95 -14.49 4.53
CA PHE A 115 -7.05 -13.86 5.85
C PHE A 115 -5.82 -14.17 6.71
N PRO A 116 -5.37 -13.27 7.60
CA PRO A 116 -4.32 -13.57 8.57
C PRO A 116 -4.74 -14.77 9.43
N ARG A 117 -3.98 -15.85 9.31
CA ARG A 117 -4.18 -17.03 10.15
C ARG A 117 -3.14 -17.01 11.25
N GLY A 118 -3.58 -17.18 12.51
CA GLY A 118 -2.66 -17.60 13.56
C GLY A 118 -2.16 -18.99 13.23
N ASP A 119 -0.88 -19.15 13.02
CA ASP A 119 -0.22 -20.42 12.81
C ASP A 119 0.73 -20.63 14.00
N PRO A 120 0.44 -21.58 14.92
CA PRO A 120 1.31 -21.83 16.07
C PRO A 120 2.68 -22.36 15.66
N ASP A 121 2.79 -22.95 14.46
CA ASP A 121 4.03 -23.45 13.91
C ASP A 121 4.71 -22.46 12.96
N ALA A 122 4.20 -21.24 12.86
CA ALA A 122 4.81 -20.21 12.04
C ALA A 122 6.26 -19.96 12.49
N PRO A 123 7.22 -19.84 11.55
CA PRO A 123 8.60 -19.53 11.91
C PRO A 123 8.68 -18.19 12.63
N LEU A 124 9.62 -18.08 13.55
CA LEU A 124 9.94 -16.81 14.19
C LEU A 124 10.35 -15.80 13.13
N VAL A 125 9.77 -14.63 13.18
CA VAL A 125 10.05 -13.52 12.28
C VAL A 125 10.94 -12.51 12.97
N GLU A 126 12.05 -12.18 12.34
CA GLU A 126 12.90 -11.10 12.82
C GLU A 126 12.23 -9.75 12.53
N ILE A 127 12.26 -8.85 13.52
CA ILE A 127 11.65 -7.53 13.43
C ILE A 127 12.70 -6.46 13.62
N GLY A 128 12.63 -5.43 12.83
CA GLY A 128 13.45 -4.25 12.92
C GLY A 128 14.23 -3.94 11.64
N ALA A 129 14.64 -2.70 11.52
CA ALA A 129 15.39 -2.21 10.35
C ALA A 129 16.72 -2.95 10.15
N GLY A 130 17.34 -3.46 11.23
CA GLY A 130 18.59 -4.22 11.19
C GLY A 130 18.48 -5.59 10.49
N THR A 131 17.26 -6.07 10.21
CA THR A 131 17.05 -7.33 9.48
C THR A 131 17.15 -7.15 7.95
N VAL A 132 17.16 -5.91 7.47
CA VAL A 132 17.23 -5.56 6.04
C VAL A 132 18.69 -5.54 5.58
N ASP A 133 19.00 -6.31 4.56
CA ASP A 133 20.31 -6.25 3.91
C ASP A 133 20.36 -5.05 2.95
N ALA A 134 20.89 -3.94 3.43
CA ALA A 134 21.00 -2.69 2.67
C ALA A 134 21.91 -2.76 1.41
N ARG A 135 22.61 -3.87 1.19
CA ARG A 135 23.41 -4.09 -0.04
C ARG A 135 22.52 -4.53 -1.21
N LYS A 136 21.34 -5.03 -0.92
CA LYS A 136 20.36 -5.44 -1.92
C LYS A 136 19.44 -4.27 -2.29
N PRO A 137 18.73 -4.34 -3.44
CA PRO A 137 17.62 -3.48 -3.72
C PRO A 137 16.54 -3.61 -2.62
N VAL A 138 16.06 -2.48 -2.08
CA VAL A 138 15.10 -2.45 -0.97
C VAL A 138 13.80 -1.78 -1.40
N ILE A 139 12.71 -2.52 -1.28
CA ILE A 139 11.34 -2.03 -1.48
C ILE A 139 10.69 -1.90 -0.10
N LEU A 140 10.33 -0.67 0.27
CA LEU A 140 9.62 -0.39 1.52
C LEU A 140 8.14 -0.22 1.24
N MET A 141 7.30 -1.01 1.89
CA MET A 141 5.85 -0.91 1.80
C MET A 141 5.28 -0.30 3.09
N ILE A 142 4.43 0.71 2.95
CA ILE A 142 3.87 1.45 4.09
C ILE A 142 2.36 1.49 3.97
N GLY A 143 1.66 1.10 5.04
CA GLY A 143 0.22 1.19 5.18
C GLY A 143 -0.48 -0.15 5.19
N HIS A 144 -1.46 -0.35 4.29
CA HIS A 144 -2.31 -1.54 4.21
C HIS A 144 -2.31 -2.15 2.80
N ASN A 145 -1.17 -2.18 2.15
CA ASN A 145 -0.97 -2.60 0.75
C ASN A 145 -1.06 -4.13 0.53
N VAL A 146 -2.11 -4.79 0.98
CA VAL A 146 -2.24 -6.27 0.85
C VAL A 146 -2.08 -6.71 -0.59
N ALA A 147 -2.87 -6.14 -1.50
CA ALA A 147 -2.86 -6.51 -2.91
C ALA A 147 -1.51 -6.21 -3.57
N THR A 148 -1.03 -4.98 -3.45
CA THR A 148 0.24 -4.58 -4.06
C THR A 148 1.42 -5.30 -3.44
N GLY A 149 1.41 -5.50 -2.11
CA GLY A 149 2.44 -6.27 -1.41
C GLY A 149 2.52 -7.72 -1.90
N ALA A 150 1.38 -8.37 -2.05
CA ALA A 150 1.31 -9.71 -2.62
C ALA A 150 1.84 -9.75 -4.06
N GLU A 151 1.53 -8.74 -4.88
CA GLU A 151 2.00 -8.67 -6.26
C GLU A 151 3.50 -8.37 -6.37
N VAL A 152 4.08 -7.57 -5.48
CA VAL A 152 5.55 -7.42 -5.38
C VAL A 152 6.21 -8.77 -5.14
N VAL A 153 5.70 -9.54 -4.17
CA VAL A 153 6.23 -10.87 -3.84
C VAL A 153 6.01 -11.83 -5.01
N THR A 154 4.80 -11.87 -5.59
CA THR A 154 4.46 -12.75 -6.72
C THR A 154 5.37 -12.47 -7.93
N TYR A 155 5.60 -11.21 -8.27
CA TYR A 155 6.51 -10.85 -9.35
C TYR A 155 7.95 -11.28 -9.03
N ALA A 156 8.41 -11.02 -7.82
CA ALA A 156 9.77 -11.41 -7.41
C ALA A 156 9.97 -12.93 -7.39
N GLU A 157 8.95 -13.71 -7.00
CA GLU A 157 8.95 -15.18 -7.07
C GLU A 157 9.02 -15.66 -8.52
N ALA A 158 8.15 -15.13 -9.40
CA ALA A 158 8.07 -15.54 -10.80
C ALA A 158 9.39 -15.34 -11.55
N PHE A 159 10.19 -14.35 -11.16
CA PHE A 159 11.48 -14.04 -11.77
C PHE A 159 12.69 -14.45 -10.90
N ASN A 160 12.49 -15.28 -9.86
CA ASN A 160 13.53 -15.77 -8.95
C ASN A 160 14.36 -14.65 -8.29
N LYS A 161 13.70 -13.53 -7.90
CA LYS A 161 14.35 -12.33 -7.36
C LYS A 161 14.29 -12.20 -5.84
N LEU A 162 13.49 -13.01 -5.13
CA LEU A 162 13.31 -12.88 -3.67
C LEU A 162 14.61 -13.03 -2.87
N ASP A 163 15.61 -13.69 -3.40
CA ASP A 163 16.91 -13.81 -2.74
C ASP A 163 17.84 -12.63 -3.01
N SER A 164 17.57 -11.87 -4.07
CA SER A 164 18.38 -10.74 -4.51
C SER A 164 17.82 -9.38 -4.16
N ILE A 165 16.60 -9.31 -3.63
CA ILE A 165 15.96 -8.07 -3.19
C ILE A 165 15.48 -8.18 -1.75
N GLU A 166 15.27 -7.06 -1.10
CA GLU A 166 14.60 -6.98 0.20
C GLU A 166 13.21 -6.35 0.04
N VAL A 167 12.19 -7.06 0.50
CA VAL A 167 10.82 -6.54 0.59
C VAL A 167 10.52 -6.33 2.06
N ALA A 168 10.37 -5.10 2.45
CA ALA A 168 10.19 -4.70 3.84
C ALA A 168 8.89 -3.93 4.03
N GLY A 169 8.25 -4.10 5.16
CA GLY A 169 6.99 -3.43 5.48
C GLY A 169 6.99 -2.72 6.82
N ILE A 170 6.19 -1.68 6.88
CA ILE A 170 5.88 -0.93 8.12
C ILE A 170 4.39 -1.03 8.35
N CYS A 171 3.98 -1.20 9.62
CA CYS A 171 2.60 -1.29 10.05
C CYS A 171 1.91 -2.58 9.57
N CYS A 172 0.62 -2.53 9.23
CA CYS A 172 -0.17 -3.71 8.86
C CYS A 172 0.36 -4.42 7.61
N THR A 173 0.81 -3.68 6.60
CA THR A 173 1.43 -4.24 5.40
C THR A 173 2.60 -5.18 5.70
N ALA A 174 3.39 -4.88 6.76
CA ALA A 174 4.50 -5.74 7.16
C ALA A 174 4.05 -7.17 7.51
N HIS A 175 2.94 -7.28 8.23
CA HIS A 175 2.37 -8.58 8.59
C HIS A 175 1.82 -9.33 7.37
N ASP A 176 1.18 -8.62 6.45
CA ASP A 176 0.66 -9.21 5.22
C ASP A 176 1.78 -9.76 4.33
N LEU A 177 2.87 -9.00 4.21
CA LEU A 177 4.07 -9.43 3.50
C LEU A 177 4.70 -10.66 4.14
N ALA A 178 4.88 -10.65 5.47
CA ALA A 178 5.47 -11.78 6.21
C ALA A 178 4.64 -13.06 6.10
N ARG A 179 3.31 -12.93 5.99
CA ARG A 179 2.43 -14.08 5.71
C ARG A 179 2.58 -14.61 4.29
N ARG A 180 2.82 -13.71 3.33
CA ARG A 180 2.96 -14.07 1.92
C ARG A 180 4.32 -14.69 1.64
N SER A 181 5.38 -14.22 2.31
CA SER A 181 6.74 -14.73 2.14
C SER A 181 7.52 -14.63 3.44
N SER A 182 8.14 -15.74 3.86
CA SER A 182 9.07 -15.77 5.00
C SER A 182 10.33 -14.93 4.79
N LYS A 183 10.58 -14.49 3.56
CA LYS A 183 11.72 -13.61 3.22
C LYS A 183 11.39 -12.13 3.40
N ALA A 184 10.11 -11.77 3.52
CA ALA A 184 9.72 -10.40 3.76
C ALA A 184 10.09 -9.97 5.18
N LYS A 185 10.44 -8.68 5.33
CA LYS A 185 10.95 -8.12 6.58
C LYS A 185 9.89 -7.22 7.24
N ILE A 186 9.77 -7.34 8.55
CA ILE A 186 8.95 -6.45 9.38
C ILE A 186 9.87 -5.39 9.98
N ILE A 187 9.72 -4.13 9.56
CA ILE A 187 10.52 -3.02 10.10
C ILE A 187 10.03 -2.65 11.49
N GLY A 188 8.74 -2.39 11.64
CA GLY A 188 8.17 -1.96 12.91
C GLY A 188 6.84 -1.21 12.75
N PRO A 189 6.41 -0.51 13.80
CA PRO A 189 5.18 0.27 13.78
C PRO A 189 5.30 1.56 12.95
N MET A 190 4.18 2.26 12.81
CA MET A 190 4.08 3.52 12.08
C MET A 190 5.10 4.58 12.54
N SER A 191 5.45 4.60 13.82
CA SER A 191 6.43 5.54 14.39
C SER A 191 7.84 5.38 13.79
N GLU A 192 8.17 4.22 13.24
CA GLU A 192 9.47 3.95 12.65
C GLU A 192 9.61 4.47 11.20
N GLN A 193 8.51 4.93 10.57
CA GLN A 193 8.54 5.40 9.18
C GLN A 193 9.66 6.40 8.91
N VAL A 194 9.68 7.50 9.67
CA VAL A 194 10.62 8.60 9.43
C VAL A 194 12.06 8.15 9.61
N ARG A 195 12.31 7.35 10.64
CA ARG A 195 13.65 6.82 10.91
C ARG A 195 14.14 5.97 9.75
N PHE A 196 13.32 5.02 9.30
CA PHE A 196 13.69 4.14 8.20
C PHE A 196 13.81 4.89 6.87
N ILE A 197 12.89 5.80 6.55
CA ILE A 197 12.97 6.62 5.35
C ILE A 197 14.26 7.43 5.33
N ARG A 198 14.57 8.14 6.43
CA ARG A 198 15.77 8.97 6.56
C ARG A 198 17.07 8.19 6.55
N SER A 199 17.06 6.91 6.89
CA SER A 199 18.23 6.04 6.71
C SER A 199 18.66 5.97 5.24
N GLY A 200 17.70 6.18 4.35
CA GLY A 200 17.86 6.14 2.91
C GLY A 200 18.23 4.76 2.37
N ILE A 201 17.91 3.71 3.09
CA ILE A 201 18.14 2.32 2.66
C ILE A 201 17.11 1.93 1.58
N ALA A 202 15.88 2.43 1.66
CA ALA A 202 14.85 2.13 0.68
C ALA A 202 15.14 2.80 -0.67
N ASP A 203 15.07 2.02 -1.75
CA ASP A 203 15.15 2.51 -3.14
C ASP A 203 13.78 2.94 -3.65
N VAL A 204 12.75 2.17 -3.26
CA VAL A 204 11.36 2.42 -3.64
C VAL A 204 10.48 2.34 -2.41
N MET A 205 9.55 3.27 -2.29
CA MET A 205 8.51 3.28 -1.27
C MET A 205 7.16 3.12 -1.95
N VAL A 206 6.42 2.08 -1.56
CA VAL A 206 5.05 1.83 -2.03
C VAL A 206 4.10 2.18 -0.91
N ILE A 207 3.20 3.11 -1.17
CA ILE A 207 2.33 3.70 -0.16
C ILE A 207 0.85 3.60 -0.53
N ASP A 208 0.00 3.43 0.46
CA ASP A 208 -1.45 3.41 0.29
C ASP A 208 -2.17 4.47 1.13
N GLU A 209 -3.48 4.28 1.36
CA GLU A 209 -4.34 5.27 1.99
C GLU A 209 -4.18 5.44 3.51
N GLN A 210 -3.54 4.50 4.20
CA GLN A 210 -3.54 4.46 5.67
C GLN A 210 -2.13 4.43 6.25
N CYS A 211 -2.00 4.98 7.44
CA CYS A 211 -0.74 4.96 8.20
C CYS A 211 0.45 5.58 7.45
N VAL A 212 0.18 6.46 6.49
CA VAL A 212 1.19 7.17 5.72
C VAL A 212 1.32 8.60 6.22
N ARG A 213 2.54 9.03 6.46
CA ARG A 213 2.82 10.41 6.88
C ARG A 213 2.59 11.39 5.73
N THR A 214 2.03 12.55 6.05
CA THR A 214 1.74 13.58 5.05
C THR A 214 2.99 14.19 4.41
N ASP A 215 4.14 14.16 5.10
CA ASP A 215 5.43 14.66 4.63
C ASP A 215 6.30 13.58 3.98
N LEU A 216 5.78 12.35 3.77
CA LEU A 216 6.54 11.23 3.27
C LEU A 216 7.21 11.51 1.93
N LEU A 217 6.50 12.14 0.99
CA LEU A 217 7.06 12.45 -0.33
C LEU A 217 8.27 13.40 -0.24
N GLU A 218 8.22 14.37 0.67
CA GLU A 218 9.34 15.29 0.91
C GLU A 218 10.54 14.57 1.56
N GLU A 219 10.29 13.67 2.49
CA GLU A 219 11.35 12.87 3.10
C GLU A 219 11.96 11.88 2.09
N ALA A 220 11.14 11.25 1.24
CA ALA A 220 11.61 10.36 0.17
C ALA A 220 12.52 11.10 -0.84
N LYS A 221 12.14 12.32 -1.24
CA LYS A 221 12.96 13.16 -2.13
C LYS A 221 14.36 13.44 -1.56
N LYS A 222 14.47 13.69 -0.25
CA LYS A 222 15.76 13.98 0.41
C LYS A 222 16.73 12.80 0.28
N VAL A 223 16.22 11.58 0.27
CA VAL A 223 17.01 10.36 0.17
C VAL A 223 17.00 9.76 -1.24
N LYS A 224 16.41 10.44 -2.21
CA LYS A 224 16.31 10.03 -3.63
C LYS A 224 15.63 8.68 -3.83
N ALA A 225 14.71 8.31 -2.96
CA ALA A 225 13.89 7.12 -3.13
C ALA A 225 12.68 7.43 -4.02
N ALA A 226 12.34 6.51 -4.91
CA ALA A 226 11.15 6.63 -5.74
C ALA A 226 9.88 6.31 -4.93
N VAL A 227 8.77 7.00 -5.20
CA VAL A 227 7.49 6.76 -4.53
C VAL A 227 6.44 6.22 -5.50
N ILE A 228 5.77 5.15 -5.12
CA ILE A 228 4.61 4.60 -5.83
C ILE A 228 3.41 4.68 -4.90
N ALA A 229 2.49 5.60 -5.19
CA ALA A 229 1.21 5.70 -4.52
C ALA A 229 0.21 4.72 -5.17
N THR A 230 -0.50 3.95 -4.36
CA THR A 230 -1.46 2.94 -4.83
C THR A 230 -2.91 3.36 -4.58
N ASN A 231 -3.11 4.58 -4.07
CA ASN A 231 -4.41 5.16 -3.77
C ASN A 231 -4.39 6.68 -4.01
N ASP A 232 -5.51 7.23 -4.47
CA ASP A 232 -5.67 8.66 -4.74
C ASP A 232 -5.43 9.54 -3.50
N LYS A 233 -5.75 9.06 -2.30
CA LYS A 233 -5.59 9.81 -1.04
C LYS A 233 -4.15 10.17 -0.72
N VAL A 234 -3.21 9.34 -1.15
CA VAL A 234 -1.77 9.54 -0.89
C VAL A 234 -1.00 9.97 -2.13
N ALA A 235 -1.72 10.27 -3.21
CA ALA A 235 -1.11 10.67 -4.47
C ALA A 235 -0.29 11.97 -4.36
N SER A 236 -0.67 12.90 -3.45
CA SER A 236 0.10 14.13 -3.17
C SER A 236 0.56 14.88 -4.44
N GLY A 237 -0.27 14.90 -5.48
CA GLY A 237 0.05 15.52 -6.76
C GLY A 237 0.91 14.66 -7.70
N LEU A 238 1.20 13.41 -7.35
CA LEU A 238 1.89 12.48 -8.24
C LEU A 238 1.03 12.14 -9.46
N PRO A 239 1.63 12.03 -10.67
CA PRO A 239 0.89 11.71 -11.87
C PRO A 239 0.32 10.28 -11.83
N ASN A 240 -0.94 10.13 -12.25
CA ASN A 240 -1.53 8.81 -12.43
C ASN A 240 -1.00 8.17 -13.72
N ARG A 241 -0.22 7.11 -13.58
CA ARG A 241 0.43 6.36 -14.66
C ARG A 241 -0.11 4.92 -14.76
N SER A 242 -1.30 4.65 -14.21
CA SER A 242 -1.92 3.31 -14.18
C SER A 242 -2.08 2.70 -15.58
N ASN A 243 -2.23 3.52 -16.62
CA ASN A 243 -2.42 3.06 -18.00
C ASN A 243 -1.15 3.10 -18.87
N ASP A 244 -0.07 3.68 -18.36
CA ASP A 244 1.17 3.81 -19.12
C ASP A 244 1.97 2.50 -19.14
N SER A 245 2.94 2.39 -20.06
CA SER A 245 3.81 1.22 -20.10
C SER A 245 4.74 1.17 -18.90
N VAL A 246 5.01 -0.03 -18.39
CA VAL A 246 5.92 -0.25 -17.25
C VAL A 246 7.29 0.36 -17.53
N ASP A 247 7.85 0.12 -18.72
CA ASP A 247 9.20 0.59 -19.07
C ASP A 247 9.30 2.12 -19.08
N SER A 248 8.26 2.83 -19.56
CA SER A 248 8.21 4.29 -19.50
C SER A 248 8.18 4.80 -18.04
N ILE A 249 7.41 4.17 -17.19
CA ILE A 249 7.33 4.54 -15.75
C ILE A 249 8.69 4.31 -15.08
N VAL A 250 9.28 3.16 -15.30
CA VAL A 250 10.59 2.79 -14.72
C VAL A 250 11.66 3.78 -15.15
N GLU A 251 11.70 4.16 -16.43
CA GLU A 251 12.69 5.11 -16.95
C GLU A 251 12.54 6.50 -16.33
N ASP A 252 11.30 6.98 -16.16
CA ASP A 252 11.02 8.28 -15.56
C ASP A 252 11.43 8.32 -14.07
N LEU A 253 11.16 7.25 -13.33
CA LEU A 253 11.52 7.15 -11.91
C LEU A 253 13.04 7.01 -11.73
N VAL A 254 13.69 6.16 -12.50
CA VAL A 254 15.13 5.91 -12.37
C VAL A 254 15.96 7.13 -12.81
N SER A 255 15.53 7.83 -13.86
CA SER A 255 16.21 9.07 -14.29
C SER A 255 15.97 10.25 -13.36
N GLY A 256 15.07 10.12 -12.37
CA GLY A 256 14.71 11.20 -11.46
C GLY A 256 13.91 12.33 -12.10
N ARG A 257 13.36 12.11 -13.31
CA ARG A 257 12.46 13.11 -13.97
C ARG A 257 11.23 13.38 -13.13
N ILE A 258 10.73 12.38 -12.45
CA ILE A 258 9.63 12.50 -11.50
C ILE A 258 9.99 11.80 -10.19
N PRO A 259 9.58 12.34 -9.04
CA PRO A 259 9.90 11.76 -7.74
C PRO A 259 9.06 10.54 -7.39
N GLY A 260 7.97 10.31 -8.13
CA GLY A 260 7.05 9.22 -7.89
C GLY A 260 5.88 9.25 -8.86
N VAL A 261 5.05 8.24 -8.75
CA VAL A 261 3.86 8.00 -9.58
C VAL A 261 2.71 7.47 -8.74
N MET A 262 1.49 7.61 -9.26
CA MET A 262 0.35 6.86 -8.78
C MET A 262 0.06 5.70 -9.75
N ILE A 263 -0.06 4.48 -9.22
CA ILE A 263 -0.41 3.27 -9.97
C ILE A 263 -1.49 2.52 -9.19
N LEU A 264 -2.70 2.52 -9.71
CA LEU A 264 -3.87 1.90 -9.09
C LEU A 264 -3.99 0.40 -9.38
N ARG A 265 -3.18 -0.13 -10.30
CA ARG A 265 -3.17 -1.56 -10.66
C ARG A 265 -2.10 -2.29 -9.85
N PRO A 266 -2.48 -3.18 -8.92
CA PRO A 266 -1.53 -3.83 -8.02
C PRO A 266 -0.42 -4.59 -8.73
N GLU A 267 -0.76 -5.36 -9.77
CA GLU A 267 0.18 -6.15 -10.55
C GLU A 267 1.25 -5.27 -11.23
N LYS A 268 0.80 -4.12 -11.76
CA LYS A 268 1.72 -3.16 -12.39
C LYS A 268 2.59 -2.46 -11.35
N ALA A 269 2.00 -2.06 -10.21
CA ALA A 269 2.75 -1.43 -9.13
C ALA A 269 3.83 -2.38 -8.58
N GLY A 270 3.52 -3.67 -8.44
CA GLY A 270 4.47 -4.70 -8.03
C GLY A 270 5.63 -4.85 -9.01
N GLU A 271 5.35 -4.98 -10.31
CA GLU A 271 6.39 -5.06 -11.35
C GLU A 271 7.28 -3.81 -11.38
N VAL A 272 6.67 -2.62 -11.37
CA VAL A 272 7.40 -1.34 -11.39
C VAL A 272 8.28 -1.22 -10.15
N ALA A 273 7.77 -1.55 -8.96
CA ALA A 273 8.53 -1.46 -7.72
C ALA A 273 9.82 -2.29 -7.77
N VAL A 274 9.72 -3.55 -8.22
CA VAL A 274 10.88 -4.44 -8.33
C VAL A 274 11.89 -3.91 -9.37
N LYS A 275 11.44 -3.56 -10.57
CA LYS A 275 12.32 -3.08 -11.64
C LYS A 275 13.01 -1.76 -11.27
N VAL A 276 12.31 -0.84 -10.59
CA VAL A 276 12.90 0.44 -10.16
C VAL A 276 13.90 0.21 -9.04
N ALA A 277 13.59 -0.62 -8.04
CA ALA A 277 14.50 -0.91 -6.95
C ALA A 277 15.84 -1.50 -7.47
N GLU A 278 15.78 -2.46 -8.39
CA GLU A 278 16.98 -3.07 -9.00
C GLU A 278 17.86 -2.05 -9.74
N ARG A 279 17.25 -1.04 -10.34
CA ARG A 279 17.98 -0.02 -11.10
C ARG A 279 18.49 1.13 -10.22
N LEU A 280 17.81 1.44 -9.12
CA LEU A 280 18.23 2.49 -8.19
C LEU A 280 19.28 2.01 -7.18
N ALA A 281 19.23 0.75 -6.75
CA ALA A 281 20.14 0.22 -5.74
C ALA A 281 21.63 0.41 -6.07
N PRO A 282 22.10 0.16 -7.30
CA PRO A 282 23.50 0.41 -7.67
C PRO A 282 23.89 1.90 -7.57
N LEU A 283 22.95 2.81 -7.83
CA LEU A 283 23.21 4.26 -7.74
C LEU A 283 23.28 4.76 -6.30
N ARG A 284 22.71 4.00 -5.36
CA ARG A 284 22.75 4.30 -3.93
C ARG A 284 24.16 4.16 -3.35
N GLU A 285 24.98 3.26 -3.85
CA GLU A 285 26.34 3.02 -3.37
C GLU A 285 27.23 4.26 -3.49
N GLU A 286 27.03 5.09 -4.50
CA GLU A 286 27.74 6.35 -4.65
C GLU A 286 27.36 7.40 -3.58
N ILE A 287 26.19 7.25 -2.96
CA ILE A 287 25.62 8.23 -2.03
C ILE A 287 25.77 7.80 -0.57
N LYS A 288 25.88 6.50 -0.33
CA LYS A 288 25.77 5.89 1.00
C LYS A 288 26.70 4.70 1.16
N ALA A 289 27.98 4.94 1.11
CA ALA A 289 28.92 3.95 1.62
C ALA A 289 28.57 3.70 3.10
N LEU A 290 27.82 2.62 3.37
CA LEU A 290 27.66 2.15 4.74
C LEU A 290 29.07 1.92 5.28
N PRO A 291 29.44 2.51 6.43
CA PRO A 291 30.76 2.32 6.96
C PRO A 291 30.98 0.81 7.20
N ASN A 292 32.10 0.30 6.76
CA ASN A 292 32.50 -1.06 7.08
C ASN A 292 32.83 -1.18 8.59
N GLU A 293 32.98 -2.39 9.10
CA GLU A 293 33.21 -2.63 10.52
C GLU A 293 34.41 -1.83 11.06
N GLU A 294 35.49 -1.70 10.29
CA GLU A 294 36.66 -0.92 10.65
C GLU A 294 36.34 0.58 10.75
N GLY A 295 35.61 1.12 9.80
CA GLY A 295 35.12 2.51 9.84
C GLY A 295 34.22 2.77 11.04
N LEU A 296 33.30 1.85 11.35
CA LEU A 296 32.43 1.94 12.53
C LEU A 296 33.22 1.91 13.82
N ARG A 297 34.22 1.01 13.95
CA ARG A 297 35.09 0.94 15.13
C ARG A 297 35.92 2.22 15.30
N LYS A 298 36.39 2.79 14.21
CA LYS A 298 37.15 4.06 14.22
C LYS A 298 36.26 5.23 14.67
N GLU A 299 35.06 5.33 14.18
CA GLU A 299 34.12 6.38 14.63
C GLU A 299 33.66 6.15 16.09
N ALA A 300 33.40 4.90 16.49
CA ALA A 300 33.04 4.56 17.85
C ALA A 300 34.18 4.88 18.86
N SER A 301 35.45 4.76 18.46
CA SER A 301 36.60 5.12 19.31
C SER A 301 36.69 6.63 19.61
N ARG A 302 35.98 7.48 18.84
CA ARG A 302 35.88 8.92 19.07
C ARG A 302 34.72 9.31 19.95
N CYS A 303 33.97 8.35 20.46
CA CYS A 303 32.74 8.58 21.22
C CYS A 303 33.02 9.36 22.52
N THR A 304 32.36 10.48 22.69
CA THR A 304 32.42 11.33 23.89
C THR A 304 31.25 11.08 24.83
N LEU A 305 30.39 10.10 24.54
CA LEU A 305 29.15 9.82 25.27
C LEU A 305 28.16 10.99 25.29
N CYS A 306 28.19 11.86 24.25
CA CYS A 306 27.25 13.00 24.14
C CYS A 306 25.81 12.59 23.76
N GLU A 307 25.56 11.33 23.39
CA GLU A 307 24.25 10.79 22.97
C GLU A 307 23.70 11.40 21.66
N ASP A 308 24.44 12.27 20.98
CA ASP A 308 23.97 12.89 19.73
C ASP A 308 23.70 11.88 18.61
N CYS A 309 24.47 10.80 18.54
CA CYS A 309 24.24 9.71 17.60
C CYS A 309 22.92 8.97 17.90
N GLN A 310 22.57 8.80 19.18
CA GLN A 310 21.31 8.19 19.58
C GLN A 310 20.12 9.09 19.20
N ARG A 311 20.26 10.39 19.39
CA ARG A 311 19.23 11.37 19.02
C ARG A 311 19.07 11.52 17.51
N ALA A 312 20.16 11.40 16.78
CA ALA A 312 20.19 11.50 15.32
C ALA A 312 19.94 10.17 14.62
N CYS A 313 19.92 9.04 15.35
CA CYS A 313 19.76 7.71 14.78
C CYS A 313 18.42 7.59 14.07
N PRO A 314 18.39 7.23 12.79
CA PRO A 314 17.13 7.05 12.05
C PRO A 314 16.43 5.72 12.37
N VAL A 315 17.08 4.82 13.14
CA VAL A 315 16.64 3.46 13.45
C VAL A 315 16.42 3.29 14.94
#